data_df58041b1458f2bff67be4324d03c614
#
_entry.id   df58041b1458f2bff67be4324d03c614
#
_cell.length_a   1.000
_cell.length_b   1.000
_cell.length_c   1.000
_cell.angle_alpha   90.00
_cell.angle_beta   90.00
_cell.angle_gamma   90.00
#
_symmetry.space_group_name_H-M   'P 1'
#
loop_
_entity.id
_entity.type
_entity.pdbx_description
1 polymer ?
#
loop_
_entity_poly.entity_id
_entity_poly.type
_entity_poly.pdbx_seq_one_letter_code
_entity_poly.pdbx_strand_id
1 'polypeptide(L)'
;MFGILVDITKCTGCERCVDACVEANKLDAKQAQIDSVRSPDGLSSQRLTSILRLRENHFARKSCMHCLEPSCVSACLVGGLTKTEEGPVIYDPSKCIG
;
A
#
# COMPACT_ATOMS: atom_id res chain seq x y z
N MET A 1 10.37 -1.14 16.73
CA MET A 1 9.35 -0.98 15.67
C MET A 1 9.64 0.28 14.86
N PHE A 2 9.57 0.19 13.55
CA PHE A 2 9.72 1.34 12.66
C PHE A 2 8.36 1.75 12.11
N GLY A 3 8.24 2.99 11.72
CA GLY A 3 7.02 3.51 11.11
C GLY A 3 7.33 4.51 10.00
N ILE A 4 6.29 4.89 9.26
CA ILE A 4 6.39 5.89 8.19
C ILE A 4 5.51 7.08 8.58
N LEU A 5 6.11 8.26 8.61
CA LEU A 5 5.39 9.51 8.82
C LEU A 5 5.15 10.17 7.45
N VAL A 6 3.88 10.47 7.16
CA VAL A 6 3.50 11.17 5.94
C VAL A 6 3.00 12.57 6.29
N ASP A 7 3.69 13.58 5.77
CA ASP A 7 3.30 14.98 5.97
C ASP A 7 2.51 15.47 4.73
N ILE A 8 1.20 15.48 4.83
CA ILE A 8 0.31 15.89 3.74
C ILE A 8 0.41 17.37 3.40
N THR A 9 0.95 18.19 4.29
CA THR A 9 1.15 19.62 4.02
C THR A 9 2.32 19.87 3.06
N LYS A 10 3.23 18.90 2.94
CA LYS A 10 4.43 18.99 2.10
C LYS A 10 4.37 18.09 0.86
N CYS A 11 3.38 17.21 0.77
CA CYS A 11 3.25 16.30 -0.36
C CYS A 11 2.90 17.07 -1.64
N THR A 12 3.71 16.87 -2.70
CA THR A 12 3.51 17.51 -4.01
C THR A 12 2.89 16.60 -5.06
N GLY A 13 2.63 15.33 -4.71
CA GLY A 13 2.10 14.34 -5.64
C GLY A 13 3.10 13.87 -6.70
N CYS A 14 4.40 13.98 -6.44
CA CYS A 14 5.46 13.64 -7.42
C CYS A 14 5.57 12.15 -7.73
N GLU A 15 4.93 11.27 -6.94
CA GLU A 15 4.90 9.81 -7.10
C GLU A 15 6.27 9.10 -6.95
N ARG A 16 7.29 9.76 -6.42
CA ARG A 16 8.59 9.12 -6.16
C ARG A 16 8.48 7.97 -5.17
N CYS A 17 7.60 8.09 -4.18
CA CYS A 17 7.34 7.02 -3.20
C CYS A 17 6.69 5.81 -3.87
N VAL A 18 5.82 6.03 -4.86
CA VAL A 18 5.18 4.97 -5.66
C VAL A 18 6.22 4.23 -6.48
N ASP A 19 7.08 4.96 -7.19
CA ASP A 19 8.14 4.38 -8.02
C ASP A 19 9.16 3.62 -7.19
N ALA A 20 9.54 4.16 -6.04
CA ALA A 20 10.46 3.49 -5.10
C ALA A 20 9.88 2.18 -4.57
N CYS A 21 8.59 2.16 -4.28
CA CYS A 21 7.90 0.96 -3.81
C CYS A 21 7.86 -0.12 -4.89
N VAL A 22 7.54 0.26 -6.12
CA VAL A 22 7.52 -0.66 -7.28
C VAL A 22 8.91 -1.27 -7.51
N GLU A 23 9.94 -0.46 -7.47
CA GLU A 23 11.32 -0.91 -7.66
C GLU A 23 11.79 -1.82 -6.51
N ALA A 24 11.57 -1.41 -5.27
CA ALA A 24 12.01 -2.15 -4.09
C ALA A 24 11.36 -3.53 -3.98
N ASN A 25 10.10 -3.65 -4.41
CA ASN A 25 9.32 -4.90 -4.35
C ASN A 25 9.33 -5.66 -5.67
N LYS A 26 10.07 -5.20 -6.66
CA LYS A 26 10.20 -5.84 -7.98
C LYS A 26 8.84 -6.04 -8.66
N LEU A 27 7.98 -5.04 -8.58
CA LEU A 27 6.64 -5.06 -9.17
C LEU A 27 6.68 -4.65 -10.65
N ASP A 28 5.59 -4.92 -11.37
CA ASP A 28 5.44 -4.54 -12.77
C ASP A 28 5.03 -3.07 -12.88
N ALA A 29 5.95 -2.20 -13.30
CA ALA A 29 5.69 -0.77 -13.42
C ALA A 29 4.61 -0.43 -14.45
N LYS A 30 4.51 -1.19 -15.54
CA LYS A 30 3.47 -0.98 -16.55
C LYS A 30 2.08 -1.32 -16.00
N GLN A 31 1.97 -2.45 -15.32
CA GLN A 31 0.72 -2.86 -14.70
C GLN A 31 0.32 -1.89 -13.59
N ALA A 32 1.30 -1.41 -12.82
CA ALA A 32 1.06 -0.41 -11.77
C ALA A 32 0.45 0.89 -12.33
N GLN A 33 0.91 1.34 -13.49
CA GLN A 33 0.35 2.52 -14.16
C GLN A 33 -1.08 2.27 -14.64
N ILE A 34 -1.34 1.11 -15.22
CA ILE A 34 -2.68 0.73 -15.66
C ILE A 34 -3.64 0.68 -14.46
N ASP A 35 -3.22 0.06 -13.37
CA ASP A 35 -4.01 -0.11 -12.17
C ASP A 35 -4.30 1.22 -11.48
N SER A 36 -3.43 2.22 -11.64
CA SER A 36 -3.61 3.54 -11.05
C SER A 36 -4.90 4.22 -11.49
N VAL A 37 -5.38 3.92 -12.70
CA VAL A 37 -6.62 4.51 -13.24
C VAL A 37 -7.82 3.56 -13.14
N ARG A 38 -7.59 2.27 -12.96
CA ARG A 38 -8.65 1.26 -12.85
C ARG A 38 -9.20 1.12 -11.44
N SER A 39 -8.32 1.19 -10.45
CA SER A 39 -8.71 1.06 -9.05
C SER A 39 -9.21 2.40 -8.50
N PRO A 40 -10.26 2.42 -7.66
CA PRO A 40 -10.76 3.68 -7.08
C PRO A 40 -9.73 4.44 -6.26
N ASP A 41 -8.84 3.72 -5.59
CA ASP A 41 -7.78 4.31 -4.76
C ASP A 41 -6.38 4.18 -5.37
N GLY A 42 -6.28 3.64 -6.59
CA GLY A 42 -5.03 3.44 -7.29
C GLY A 42 -4.19 2.27 -6.79
N LEU A 43 -4.67 1.51 -5.81
CA LEU A 43 -3.94 0.37 -5.24
C LEU A 43 -4.26 -0.93 -5.96
N SER A 44 -3.25 -1.81 -6.07
CA SER A 44 -3.38 -3.14 -6.66
C SER A 44 -2.25 -4.05 -6.19
N SER A 45 -2.23 -5.29 -6.66
CA SER A 45 -1.14 -6.22 -6.39
C SER A 45 0.21 -5.75 -6.94
N GLN A 46 0.22 -4.88 -7.96
CA GLN A 46 1.42 -4.29 -8.55
C GLN A 46 1.63 -2.84 -8.16
N ARG A 47 0.75 -2.27 -7.34
CA ARG A 47 0.83 -0.88 -6.90
C ARG A 47 0.41 -0.82 -5.43
N LEU A 48 1.39 -1.03 -4.55
CA LEU A 48 1.16 -1.11 -3.10
C LEU A 48 1.07 0.25 -2.41
N THR A 49 1.52 1.29 -3.09
CA THR A 49 1.47 2.68 -2.63
C THR A 49 0.84 3.53 -3.71
N SER A 50 -0.05 4.42 -3.33
CA SER A 50 -0.73 5.33 -4.25
C SER A 50 -0.74 6.76 -3.70
N ILE A 51 -0.97 7.72 -4.60
CA ILE A 51 -1.15 9.13 -4.24
C ILE A 51 -2.60 9.49 -4.48
N LEU A 52 -3.27 9.98 -3.44
CA LEU A 52 -4.63 10.49 -3.53
C LEU A 52 -4.60 12.02 -3.66
N ARG A 53 -5.39 12.54 -4.58
CA ARG A 53 -5.62 13.97 -4.69
C ARG A 53 -6.82 14.33 -3.83
N LEU A 54 -6.58 15.04 -2.72
CA LEU A 54 -7.64 15.41 -1.76
C LEU A 54 -8.36 16.67 -2.21
N ARG A 55 -7.60 17.68 -2.64
CA ARG A 55 -8.06 18.96 -3.14
C ARG A 55 -7.05 19.47 -4.16
N GLU A 56 -7.35 20.61 -4.79
CA GLU A 56 -6.37 21.30 -5.61
C GLU A 56 -5.09 21.55 -4.81
N ASN A 57 -3.95 21.08 -5.30
CA ASN A 57 -2.64 21.16 -4.67
C ASN A 57 -2.50 20.44 -3.30
N HIS A 58 -3.45 19.56 -2.96
CA HIS A 58 -3.40 18.76 -1.73
C HIS A 58 -3.37 17.27 -2.08
N PHE A 59 -2.30 16.58 -1.67
CA PHE A 59 -2.07 15.16 -1.95
C PHE A 59 -1.78 14.40 -0.67
N ALA A 60 -2.07 13.11 -0.67
CA ALA A 60 -1.71 12.21 0.43
C ALA A 60 -1.28 10.86 -0.12
N ARG A 61 -0.24 10.30 0.47
CA ARG A 61 0.20 8.95 0.18
C ARG A 61 -0.74 7.95 0.86
N LYS A 62 -1.16 6.94 0.13
CA LYS A 62 -1.98 5.85 0.66
C LYS A 62 -1.29 4.50 0.48
N SER A 63 -1.24 3.73 1.52
CA SER A 63 -0.72 2.35 1.53
C SER A 63 -1.29 1.62 2.74
N CYS A 64 -0.95 0.35 2.89
CA CYS A 64 -1.30 -0.40 4.09
C CYS A 64 -0.77 0.31 5.34
N MET A 65 -1.60 0.44 6.35
CA MET A 65 -1.26 1.11 7.62
C MET A 65 -0.59 0.18 8.63
N HIS A 66 -0.53 -1.12 8.35
CA HIS A 66 0.00 -2.12 9.28
C HIS A 66 -0.59 -1.95 10.68
N CYS A 67 -1.93 -1.98 10.75
CA CYS A 67 -2.71 -1.64 11.92
C CYS A 67 -2.27 -2.41 13.18
N LEU A 68 -2.42 -1.80 14.35
CA LEU A 68 -2.14 -2.45 15.61
C LEU A 68 -3.11 -3.62 15.87
N GLU A 69 -4.38 -3.42 15.52
CA GLU A 69 -5.42 -4.45 15.63
C GLU A 69 -6.04 -4.69 14.26
N PRO A 70 -5.33 -5.40 13.34
CA PRO A 70 -5.74 -5.50 11.95
C PRO A 70 -6.96 -6.40 11.76
N SER A 71 -8.07 -5.80 11.33
CA SER A 71 -9.30 -6.54 11.01
C SER A 71 -9.11 -7.45 9.79
N CYS A 72 -8.24 -7.08 8.86
CA CYS A 72 -7.94 -7.91 7.68
C CYS A 72 -7.31 -9.25 8.06
N VAL A 73 -6.46 -9.26 9.09
CA VAL A 73 -5.85 -10.50 9.62
C VAL A 73 -6.95 -11.38 10.24
N SER A 74 -7.82 -10.77 11.03
CA SER A 74 -8.93 -11.48 11.66
C SER A 74 -9.93 -12.04 10.63
N ALA A 75 -10.13 -11.31 9.52
CA ALA A 75 -11.06 -11.71 8.47
C ALA A 75 -10.52 -12.79 7.55
N CYS A 76 -9.20 -12.98 7.47
CA CYS A 76 -8.60 -13.97 6.58
C CYS A 76 -8.81 -15.38 7.11
N LEU A 77 -9.60 -16.18 6.39
CA LEU A 77 -9.99 -17.54 6.81
C LEU A 77 -8.85 -18.55 6.76
N VAL A 78 -7.85 -18.29 5.93
CA VAL A 78 -6.75 -19.23 5.66
C VAL A 78 -5.41 -18.82 6.27
N GLY A 79 -5.41 -17.73 7.05
CA GLY A 79 -4.20 -17.24 7.69
C GLY A 79 -3.16 -16.67 6.71
N GLY A 80 -3.61 -16.16 5.55
CA GLY A 80 -2.72 -15.56 4.57
C GLY A 80 -2.16 -14.20 4.97
N LEU A 81 -2.74 -13.58 6.00
CA LEU A 81 -2.28 -12.32 6.57
C LEU A 81 -1.90 -12.55 8.03
N THR A 82 -0.74 -12.05 8.44
CA THR A 82 -0.22 -12.22 9.79
C THR A 82 0.34 -10.92 10.34
N LYS A 83 -0.07 -10.57 11.55
CA LYS A 83 0.52 -9.45 12.30
C LYS A 83 1.77 -9.93 13.00
N THR A 84 2.92 -9.32 12.68
CA THR A 84 4.19 -9.67 13.32
C THR A 84 4.40 -8.91 14.62
N GLU A 85 5.24 -9.46 15.52
CA GLU A 85 5.61 -8.78 16.76
C GLU A 85 6.41 -7.49 16.51
N GLU A 86 7.11 -7.42 15.38
CA GLU A 86 7.89 -6.26 14.98
C GLU A 86 7.05 -5.10 14.46
N GLY A 87 5.76 -5.33 14.21
CA GLY A 87 4.80 -4.32 13.76
C GLY A 87 4.17 -4.57 12.40
N PRO A 88 4.90 -4.94 11.36
CA PRO A 88 4.31 -5.12 10.03
C PRO A 88 3.29 -6.25 9.96
N VAL A 89 2.26 -6.05 9.13
CA VAL A 89 1.36 -7.11 8.68
C VAL A 89 1.96 -7.69 7.40
N ILE A 90 2.17 -8.99 7.36
CA ILE A 90 2.74 -9.67 6.20
C ILE A 90 1.70 -10.52 5.48
N TYR A 91 1.89 -10.67 4.18
CA TYR A 91 1.02 -11.44 3.30
C TYR A 91 1.76 -12.65 2.75
N ASP A 92 1.13 -13.83 2.87
CA ASP A 92 1.65 -15.08 2.33
C ASP A 92 0.78 -15.53 1.16
N PRO A 93 1.24 -15.32 -0.10
CA PRO A 93 0.45 -15.68 -1.28
C PRO A 93 0.23 -17.19 -1.41
N SER A 94 1.06 -18.04 -0.78
CA SER A 94 0.90 -19.49 -0.83
C SER A 94 -0.35 -19.97 -0.09
N LYS A 95 -0.86 -19.17 0.86
CA LYS A 95 -2.06 -19.49 1.64
C LYS A 95 -3.30 -18.81 1.09
N CYS A 96 -3.16 -17.79 0.26
CA CYS A 96 -4.27 -17.01 -0.27
C CYS A 96 -5.14 -17.84 -1.22
N ILE A 97 -6.45 -17.74 -1.06
CA ILE A 97 -7.44 -18.41 -1.92
C ILE A 97 -8.19 -17.42 -2.84
N GLY A 98 -7.80 -16.16 -2.84
CA GLY A 98 -8.39 -15.11 -3.67
C GLY A 98 -9.23 -14.10 -2.90
#